data_d1e2fd43863bc52b202f83c3cdaf4d84
#
_entry.id   d1e2fd43863bc52b202f83c3cdaf4d84
#
_cell.length_a   1.000
_cell.length_b   1.000
_cell.length_c   1.000
_cell.angle_alpha   90.00
_cell.angle_beta   90.00
_cell.angle_gamma   90.00
#
_symmetry.space_group_name_H-M   'P 1'
#
loop_
_entity.id
_entity.type
_entity.pdbx_description
1 polymer ?
#
loop_
_entity_poly.entity_id
_entity_poly.type
_entity_poly.pdbx_seq_one_letter_code
_entity_poly.pdbx_strand_id
1 'polypeptide(L)'
;MVKHKYIDWICIGAAVLAALLTLLLMSGQQLGIPTASANPGYVTRLFDNSRVHTIDIQIGDWGAFIENAQTEEYAACTVQIDGEEFRNIGLRAKGNNSLRLTEEYGLSRYSLKLEFDQFLDGGNYYGLDKFSLDASFQDNSYLKTYMAYDMMAFMWVPTPLCSYTWVTVNGEDWGLFLAVEEPEEAFARRNFGNDYGKLYKPDYRSLNAENADVALRYIDEHAESYPGIFENAKFNISEADQNRLIHALKTLSTGENLETAVNVDEALRYFTVQVFVMNWDSYLGYTGH
;
A
#
# COMPACT_ATOMS: atom_id res chain seq x y z
N MET A 1 26.31 1.63 -49.81
CA MET A 1 27.16 1.02 -48.76
C MET A 1 28.29 2.00 -48.48
N VAL A 2 28.38 2.45 -47.23
CA VAL A 2 29.45 3.35 -46.79
C VAL A 2 30.75 2.53 -46.69
N LYS A 3 31.69 2.79 -47.60
CA LYS A 3 33.01 2.15 -47.61
C LYS A 3 34.01 3.03 -46.84
N HIS A 4 33.95 3.00 -45.51
CA HIS A 4 34.95 3.68 -44.69
C HIS A 4 35.96 2.66 -44.12
N LYS A 5 37.25 2.94 -44.21
CA LYS A 5 38.33 2.02 -43.80
C LYS A 5 38.21 1.48 -42.36
N TYR A 6 37.53 2.21 -41.48
CA TYR A 6 37.37 1.85 -40.07
C TYR A 6 35.91 1.54 -39.68
N ILE A 7 35.01 1.30 -40.65
CA ILE A 7 33.58 1.12 -40.36
C ILE A 7 33.33 -0.06 -39.39
N ASP A 8 34.05 -1.15 -39.57
CA ASP A 8 33.90 -2.33 -38.72
C ASP A 8 34.30 -2.04 -37.27
N TRP A 9 35.39 -1.30 -37.07
CA TRP A 9 35.86 -0.89 -35.76
C TRP A 9 34.93 0.10 -35.08
N ILE A 10 34.32 0.99 -35.84
CA ILE A 10 33.29 1.94 -35.35
C ILE A 10 32.06 1.15 -34.91
N CYS A 11 31.59 0.19 -35.71
CA CYS A 11 30.43 -0.65 -35.36
C CYS A 11 30.70 -1.51 -34.12
N ILE A 12 31.86 -2.12 -34.00
CA ILE A 12 32.26 -2.88 -32.81
C ILE A 12 32.33 -1.97 -31.59
N GLY A 13 32.93 -0.80 -31.70
CA GLY A 13 32.99 0.18 -30.62
C GLY A 13 31.62 0.64 -30.16
N ALA A 14 30.72 0.92 -31.10
CA ALA A 14 29.32 1.29 -30.79
C ALA A 14 28.55 0.14 -30.12
N ALA A 15 28.71 -1.09 -30.58
CA ALA A 15 28.11 -2.26 -29.99
C ALA A 15 28.61 -2.52 -28.56
N VAL A 16 29.90 -2.40 -28.31
CA VAL A 16 30.50 -2.53 -26.97
C VAL A 16 30.00 -1.42 -26.04
N LEU A 17 29.95 -0.18 -26.52
CA LEU A 17 29.43 0.96 -25.75
C LEU A 17 27.95 0.76 -25.39
N ALA A 18 27.13 0.30 -26.33
CA ALA A 18 25.72 0.00 -26.08
C ALA A 18 25.54 -1.11 -25.04
N ALA A 19 26.33 -2.18 -25.14
CA ALA A 19 26.33 -3.27 -24.16
C ALA A 19 26.75 -2.78 -22.76
N LEU A 20 27.80 -1.96 -22.65
CA LEU A 20 28.22 -1.38 -21.38
C LEU A 20 27.17 -0.44 -20.78
N LEU A 21 26.54 0.40 -21.59
CA LEU A 21 25.44 1.26 -21.13
C LEU A 21 24.23 0.43 -20.66
N THR A 22 23.89 -0.64 -21.36
CA THR A 22 22.82 -1.55 -20.95
C THR A 22 23.14 -2.21 -19.60
N LEU A 23 24.35 -2.73 -19.43
CA LEU A 23 24.80 -3.32 -18.17
C LEU A 23 24.78 -2.29 -17.02
N LEU A 24 25.23 -1.06 -17.30
CA LEU A 24 25.23 0.03 -16.33
C LEU A 24 23.80 0.41 -15.91
N LEU A 25 22.87 0.47 -16.86
CA LEU A 25 21.45 0.72 -16.56
C LEU A 25 20.81 -0.44 -15.81
N MET A 26 21.11 -1.68 -16.15
CA MET A 26 20.62 -2.87 -15.41
C MET A 26 21.19 -2.95 -13.98
N SER A 27 22.40 -2.45 -13.75
CA SER A 27 23.03 -2.40 -12.42
C SER A 27 22.77 -1.08 -11.68
N GLY A 28 21.93 -0.20 -12.23
CA GLY A 28 21.72 1.16 -11.75
C GLY A 28 21.30 1.22 -10.29
N GLN A 29 20.42 0.32 -9.84
CA GLN A 29 20.00 0.25 -8.44
C GLN A 29 21.17 -0.06 -7.50
N GLN A 30 22.06 -0.96 -7.89
CA GLN A 30 23.27 -1.29 -7.10
C GLN A 30 24.28 -0.14 -7.06
N LEU A 31 24.22 0.76 -8.05
CA LEU A 31 25.05 1.96 -8.15
C LEU A 31 24.39 3.21 -7.53
N GLY A 32 23.23 3.05 -6.86
CA GLY A 32 22.51 4.15 -6.25
C GLY A 32 21.83 5.09 -7.26
N ILE A 33 21.66 4.67 -8.52
CA ILE A 33 20.91 5.42 -9.52
C ILE A 33 19.43 5.11 -9.29
N PRO A 34 18.62 6.08 -8.81
CA PRO A 34 17.19 5.84 -8.62
C PRO A 34 16.57 5.50 -9.99
N THR A 35 15.76 4.44 -10.03
CA THR A 35 14.91 4.20 -11.20
C THR A 35 14.08 5.44 -11.44
N ALA A 36 14.13 6.01 -12.64
CA ALA A 36 13.24 7.09 -13.04
C ALA A 36 11.83 6.52 -13.20
N SER A 37 11.18 6.24 -12.09
CA SER A 37 9.75 6.04 -12.03
C SER A 37 9.15 7.43 -12.24
N ALA A 38 8.53 7.65 -13.39
CA ALA A 38 7.64 8.81 -13.53
C ALA A 38 6.60 8.64 -12.45
N ASN A 39 6.54 9.57 -11.49
CA ASN A 39 5.53 9.52 -10.43
C ASN A 39 4.15 9.38 -11.09
N PRO A 40 3.34 8.38 -10.70
CA PRO A 40 2.00 8.24 -11.23
C PRO A 40 1.20 9.53 -11.05
N GLY A 41 0.28 9.82 -11.95
CA GLY A 41 -0.45 11.08 -11.94
C GLY A 41 -1.23 11.37 -10.66
N TYR A 42 -1.66 10.33 -9.94
CA TYR A 42 -2.39 10.49 -8.67
C TYR A 42 -1.56 11.12 -7.56
N VAL A 43 -0.22 10.96 -7.58
CA VAL A 43 0.71 11.47 -6.55
C VAL A 43 0.62 12.99 -6.41
N THR A 44 0.59 13.69 -7.52
CA THR A 44 0.54 15.17 -7.57
C THR A 44 -0.87 15.72 -7.64
N ARG A 45 -1.90 14.85 -7.70
CA ARG A 45 -3.30 15.24 -7.74
C ARG A 45 -3.94 15.07 -6.37
N LEU A 46 -4.32 13.84 -5.99
CA LEU A 46 -4.99 13.57 -4.72
C LEU A 46 -4.06 13.70 -3.49
N PHE A 47 -2.76 13.44 -3.66
CA PHE A 47 -1.79 13.47 -2.55
C PHE A 47 -0.89 14.72 -2.54
N ASP A 48 -1.39 15.84 -3.09
CA ASP A 48 -0.78 17.16 -2.93
C ASP A 48 -1.16 17.74 -1.56
N ASN A 49 -0.22 17.70 -0.62
CA ASN A 49 -0.41 18.19 0.75
C ASN A 49 -0.40 19.72 0.90
N SER A 50 -0.32 20.47 -0.20
CA SER A 50 -0.36 21.94 -0.15
C SER A 50 -1.77 22.50 0.11
N ARG A 51 -2.80 21.67 0.02
CA ARG A 51 -4.22 22.02 0.17
C ARG A 51 -5.05 20.87 0.75
N VAL A 52 -6.23 21.20 1.22
CA VAL A 52 -7.29 20.20 1.51
C VAL A 52 -8.02 19.94 0.20
N HIS A 53 -8.12 18.66 -0.19
CA HIS A 53 -8.86 18.22 -1.36
C HIS A 53 -10.36 18.17 -1.10
N THR A 54 -11.16 18.04 -2.16
CA THR A 54 -12.61 17.86 -2.05
C THR A 54 -13.03 16.56 -2.69
N ILE A 55 -13.87 15.79 -2.00
CA ILE A 55 -14.45 14.56 -2.52
C ILE A 55 -15.97 14.62 -2.29
N ASP A 56 -16.76 14.66 -3.37
CA ASP A 56 -18.20 14.50 -3.32
C ASP A 56 -18.59 13.09 -3.75
N ILE A 57 -19.32 12.38 -2.90
CA ILE A 57 -19.79 11.01 -3.13
C ILE A 57 -21.29 11.06 -3.41
N GLN A 58 -21.70 10.61 -4.59
CA GLN A 58 -23.10 10.51 -4.99
C GLN A 58 -23.50 9.04 -5.02
N ILE A 59 -24.37 8.64 -4.11
CA ILE A 59 -24.86 7.27 -3.92
C ILE A 59 -26.37 7.26 -3.77
N GLY A 60 -27.04 6.20 -4.22
CA GLY A 60 -28.49 6.14 -4.26
C GLY A 60 -29.15 6.23 -2.88
N ASP A 61 -28.76 5.37 -1.96
CA ASP A 61 -29.31 5.33 -0.58
C ASP A 61 -28.17 5.30 0.44
N TRP A 62 -27.80 6.48 0.92
CA TRP A 62 -26.77 6.62 1.93
C TRP A 62 -27.19 6.05 3.29
N GLY A 63 -28.48 6.15 3.65
CA GLY A 63 -29.01 5.59 4.90
C GLY A 63 -28.84 4.08 4.93
N ALA A 64 -29.31 3.40 3.90
CA ALA A 64 -29.15 1.95 3.77
C ALA A 64 -27.65 1.52 3.70
N PHE A 65 -26.80 2.32 3.07
CA PHE A 65 -25.36 2.05 3.06
C PHE A 65 -24.75 2.08 4.47
N ILE A 66 -25.11 3.08 5.29
CA ILE A 66 -24.62 3.20 6.68
C ILE A 66 -25.18 2.07 7.55
N GLU A 67 -26.47 1.72 7.41
CA GLU A 67 -27.09 0.61 8.16
C GLU A 67 -26.41 -0.75 7.87
N ASN A 68 -25.90 -0.93 6.66
CA ASN A 68 -25.21 -2.16 6.23
C ASN A 68 -23.67 -2.06 6.28
N ALA A 69 -23.11 -1.04 6.90
CA ALA A 69 -21.67 -0.78 6.90
C ALA A 69 -20.83 -1.98 7.39
N GLN A 70 -21.33 -2.78 8.34
CA GLN A 70 -20.64 -3.95 8.89
C GLN A 70 -20.48 -5.10 7.89
N THR A 71 -21.24 -5.14 6.80
CA THR A 71 -21.12 -6.20 5.78
C THR A 71 -19.89 -6.00 4.89
N GLU A 72 -19.33 -4.79 4.87
CA GLU A 72 -18.24 -4.37 3.98
C GLU A 72 -18.52 -4.64 2.49
N GLU A 73 -19.80 -4.75 2.10
CA GLU A 73 -20.18 -4.93 0.70
C GLU A 73 -20.03 -3.64 -0.09
N TYR A 74 -19.60 -3.77 -1.34
CA TYR A 74 -19.43 -2.63 -2.24
C TYR A 74 -20.77 -2.16 -2.79
N ALA A 75 -21.04 -0.87 -2.65
CA ALA A 75 -22.10 -0.16 -3.35
C ALA A 75 -21.50 0.68 -4.50
N ALA A 76 -22.22 0.74 -5.63
CA ALA A 76 -21.81 1.58 -6.75
C ALA A 76 -22.14 3.05 -6.47
N CYS A 77 -21.18 3.92 -6.71
CA CYS A 77 -21.33 5.36 -6.56
C CYS A 77 -20.69 6.14 -7.73
N THR A 78 -20.97 7.43 -7.79
CA THR A 78 -20.22 8.40 -8.56
C THR A 78 -19.42 9.27 -7.59
N VAL A 79 -18.18 9.56 -7.91
CA VAL A 79 -17.29 10.37 -7.05
C VAL A 79 -16.76 11.54 -7.85
N GLN A 80 -16.79 12.74 -7.29
CA GLN A 80 -16.05 13.88 -7.81
C GLN A 80 -14.85 14.14 -6.90
N ILE A 81 -13.65 14.10 -7.47
CA ILE A 81 -12.40 14.42 -6.78
C ILE A 81 -11.90 15.75 -7.35
N ASP A 82 -11.86 16.80 -6.52
CA ASP A 82 -11.47 18.16 -6.93
C ASP A 82 -12.25 18.66 -8.16
N GLY A 83 -13.53 18.27 -8.29
CA GLY A 83 -14.42 18.63 -9.38
C GLY A 83 -14.33 17.73 -10.63
N GLU A 84 -13.48 16.73 -10.65
CA GLU A 84 -13.41 15.71 -11.72
C GLU A 84 -14.26 14.49 -11.37
N GLU A 85 -15.17 14.12 -12.27
CA GLU A 85 -16.17 13.07 -12.05
C GLU A 85 -15.66 11.68 -12.49
N PHE A 86 -15.87 10.68 -11.62
CA PHE A 86 -15.61 9.26 -11.85
C PHE A 86 -16.88 8.46 -11.52
N ARG A 87 -17.33 7.62 -12.44
CA ARG A 87 -18.57 6.83 -12.32
C ARG A 87 -18.30 5.35 -12.11
N ASN A 88 -19.28 4.65 -11.55
CA ASN A 88 -19.22 3.22 -11.26
C ASN A 88 -18.05 2.85 -10.33
N ILE A 89 -17.79 3.69 -9.34
CA ILE A 89 -16.79 3.46 -8.32
C ILE A 89 -17.38 2.59 -7.22
N GLY A 90 -16.64 1.59 -6.77
CA GLY A 90 -16.99 0.81 -5.60
C GLY A 90 -16.73 1.60 -4.32
N LEU A 91 -17.76 1.74 -3.50
CA LEU A 91 -17.68 2.34 -2.18
C LEU A 91 -18.06 1.30 -1.13
N ARG A 92 -17.25 1.12 -0.11
CA ARG A 92 -17.62 0.35 1.08
C ARG A 92 -17.10 0.98 2.36
N ALA A 93 -17.72 0.66 3.48
CA ALA A 93 -17.13 0.92 4.78
C ALA A 93 -15.88 0.04 4.97
N LYS A 94 -14.94 0.47 5.79
CA LYS A 94 -13.71 -0.28 6.07
C LYS A 94 -13.26 -0.15 7.52
N GLY A 95 -12.46 -1.08 7.91
CA GLY A 95 -11.86 -1.14 9.23
C GLY A 95 -12.06 -2.52 9.84
N ASN A 96 -11.36 -2.82 10.90
CA ASN A 96 -11.59 -3.99 11.74
C ASN A 96 -12.24 -3.52 13.05
N ASN A 97 -11.44 -3.27 14.07
CA ASN A 97 -11.97 -2.77 15.36
C ASN A 97 -12.66 -1.40 15.23
N SER A 98 -12.14 -0.48 14.42
CA SER A 98 -12.76 0.82 14.20
C SER A 98 -14.15 0.71 13.58
N LEU A 99 -14.34 -0.22 12.63
CA LEU A 99 -15.64 -0.46 12.01
C LEU A 99 -16.68 -0.92 13.05
N ARG A 100 -16.34 -1.97 13.80
CA ARG A 100 -17.19 -2.51 14.87
C ARG A 100 -17.49 -1.49 15.98
N LEU A 101 -16.45 -0.81 16.48
CA LEU A 101 -16.59 0.16 17.58
C LEU A 101 -17.37 1.42 17.18
N THR A 102 -17.30 1.84 15.91
CA THR A 102 -18.11 2.95 15.40
C THR A 102 -19.59 2.64 15.58
N GLU A 103 -20.03 1.44 15.23
CA GLU A 103 -21.42 1.00 15.44
C GLU A 103 -21.76 0.87 16.94
N GLU A 104 -20.92 0.19 17.72
CA GLU A 104 -21.13 0.00 19.16
C GLU A 104 -21.29 1.32 19.93
N TYR A 105 -20.61 2.37 19.48
CA TYR A 105 -20.75 3.71 20.07
C TYR A 105 -21.91 4.52 19.50
N GLY A 106 -22.74 3.92 18.62
CA GLY A 106 -23.86 4.59 17.97
C GLY A 106 -23.44 5.72 17.02
N LEU A 107 -22.24 5.62 16.46
CA LEU A 107 -21.71 6.55 15.48
C LEU A 107 -21.97 6.03 14.06
N SER A 108 -22.01 6.96 13.10
CA SER A 108 -22.21 6.64 11.68
C SER A 108 -21.02 7.07 10.80
N ARG A 109 -19.99 7.64 11.40
CA ARG A 109 -18.81 8.15 10.68
C ARG A 109 -17.77 7.04 10.51
N TYR A 110 -18.00 6.16 9.56
CA TYR A 110 -17.11 5.09 9.20
C TYR A 110 -15.94 5.58 8.34
N SER A 111 -14.79 4.92 8.43
CA SER A 111 -13.79 4.99 7.37
C SER A 111 -14.32 4.28 6.14
N LEU A 112 -13.99 4.81 4.95
CA LEU A 112 -14.52 4.35 3.67
C LEU A 112 -13.39 3.86 2.79
N LYS A 113 -13.68 2.96 1.86
CA LYS A 113 -12.79 2.55 0.79
C LYS A 113 -13.44 2.83 -0.56
N LEU A 114 -12.69 3.44 -1.43
CA LEU A 114 -13.04 3.72 -2.81
C LEU A 114 -12.19 2.84 -3.72
N GLU A 115 -12.82 2.11 -4.64
CA GLU A 115 -12.17 1.17 -5.55
C GLU A 115 -12.64 1.42 -6.98
N PHE A 116 -11.73 1.86 -7.86
CA PHE A 116 -12.06 2.31 -9.21
C PHE A 116 -12.28 1.16 -10.18
N ASP A 117 -11.68 0.01 -9.93
CA ASP A 117 -11.78 -1.19 -10.77
C ASP A 117 -12.80 -2.24 -10.23
N GLN A 118 -13.53 -1.93 -9.15
CA GLN A 118 -14.51 -2.85 -8.56
C GLN A 118 -15.61 -3.27 -9.54
N PHE A 119 -16.10 -2.35 -10.37
CA PHE A 119 -17.19 -2.57 -11.32
C PHE A 119 -16.79 -2.32 -12.77
N LEU A 120 -15.54 -1.91 -13.02
CA LEU A 120 -15.00 -1.60 -14.33
C LEU A 120 -13.55 -2.02 -14.43
N ASP A 121 -13.27 -3.12 -15.11
CA ASP A 121 -11.91 -3.62 -15.28
C ASP A 121 -10.94 -2.53 -15.77
N GLY A 122 -9.84 -2.37 -15.04
CA GLY A 122 -8.82 -1.36 -15.35
C GLY A 122 -9.19 0.08 -14.99
N GLY A 123 -10.32 0.28 -14.29
CA GLY A 123 -10.68 1.59 -13.73
C GLY A 123 -9.58 2.08 -12.80
N ASN A 124 -9.21 3.36 -12.89
CA ASN A 124 -8.20 3.94 -12.00
C ASN A 124 -8.30 5.47 -11.98
N TYR A 125 -7.78 6.06 -10.90
CA TYR A 125 -7.56 7.49 -10.76
C TYR A 125 -6.09 7.81 -11.07
N TYR A 126 -5.76 8.08 -12.33
CA TYR A 126 -4.39 8.42 -12.76
C TYR A 126 -3.31 7.41 -12.32
N GLY A 127 -3.66 6.13 -12.32
CA GLY A 127 -2.79 5.02 -11.92
C GLY A 127 -3.00 4.52 -10.49
N LEU A 128 -3.97 5.06 -9.76
CA LEU A 128 -4.42 4.57 -8.45
C LEU A 128 -5.70 3.76 -8.63
N ASP A 129 -5.67 2.49 -8.29
CA ASP A 129 -6.81 1.57 -8.36
C ASP A 129 -7.79 1.79 -7.20
N LYS A 130 -7.28 2.10 -6.02
CA LYS A 130 -8.08 2.29 -4.79
C LYS A 130 -7.38 3.13 -3.75
N PHE A 131 -8.17 3.75 -2.88
CA PHE A 131 -7.69 4.44 -1.68
C PHE A 131 -8.75 4.43 -0.57
N SER A 132 -8.30 4.71 0.64
CA SER A 132 -9.18 4.83 1.80
C SER A 132 -9.41 6.27 2.20
N LEU A 133 -10.57 6.54 2.78
CA LEU A 133 -10.89 7.74 3.53
C LEU A 133 -10.91 7.37 5.01
N ASP A 134 -9.85 7.68 5.74
CA ASP A 134 -9.76 7.45 7.17
C ASP A 134 -10.56 8.51 7.92
N ALA A 135 -11.55 8.07 8.69
CA ALA A 135 -12.40 8.93 9.51
C ALA A 135 -11.70 9.45 10.77
N SER A 136 -10.46 9.06 11.01
CA SER A 136 -9.70 9.39 12.24
C SER A 136 -10.44 8.94 13.52
N PHE A 137 -10.91 7.68 13.50
CA PHE A 137 -11.63 7.10 14.63
C PHE A 137 -10.80 7.21 15.92
N GLN A 138 -11.39 7.73 16.99
CA GLN A 138 -10.74 8.01 18.29
C GLN A 138 -9.52 8.95 18.20
N ASP A 139 -9.42 9.77 17.17
CA ASP A 139 -8.42 10.81 17.05
C ASP A 139 -9.04 12.18 16.81
N ASN A 140 -9.32 12.90 17.87
CA ASN A 140 -9.91 14.24 17.81
C ASN A 140 -8.94 15.31 17.22
N SER A 141 -7.65 14.97 17.09
CA SER A 141 -6.68 15.85 16.45
C SER A 141 -6.63 15.71 14.94
N TYR A 142 -7.09 14.58 14.39
CA TYR A 142 -6.97 14.18 12.99
C TYR A 142 -5.50 14.05 12.52
N LEU A 143 -4.54 13.96 13.44
CA LEU A 143 -3.11 14.02 13.13
C LEU A 143 -2.37 12.69 13.25
N LYS A 144 -2.89 11.71 14.00
CA LYS A 144 -2.13 10.48 14.32
C LYS A 144 -1.69 9.72 13.10
N THR A 145 -2.61 9.38 12.19
CA THR A 145 -2.31 8.65 10.97
C THR A 145 -1.39 9.46 10.05
N TYR A 146 -1.70 10.74 9.85
CA TYR A 146 -0.87 11.63 9.03
C TYR A 146 0.56 11.71 9.54
N MET A 147 0.74 12.00 10.83
CA MET A 147 2.07 12.13 11.44
C MET A 147 2.86 10.82 11.40
N ALA A 148 2.21 9.67 11.60
CA ALA A 148 2.88 8.39 11.51
C ALA A 148 3.43 8.14 10.09
N TYR A 149 2.64 8.40 9.05
CA TYR A 149 3.09 8.26 7.67
C TYR A 149 4.14 9.31 7.29
N ASP A 150 4.01 10.56 7.75
CA ASP A 150 5.00 11.61 7.51
C ASP A 150 6.36 11.22 8.13
N MET A 151 6.38 10.72 9.38
CA MET A 151 7.59 10.23 10.01
C MET A 151 8.20 9.02 9.28
N MET A 152 7.37 8.08 8.81
CA MET A 152 7.83 6.95 7.99
C MET A 152 8.50 7.45 6.70
N ALA A 153 7.85 8.38 5.99
CA ALA A 153 8.39 8.98 4.77
C ALA A 153 9.71 9.72 5.04
N PHE A 154 9.77 10.51 6.14
CA PHE A 154 10.98 11.20 6.57
C PHE A 154 12.14 10.21 6.86
N MET A 155 11.83 9.05 7.39
CA MET A 155 12.79 7.98 7.66
C MET A 155 13.08 7.11 6.42
N TRP A 156 12.57 7.48 5.24
CA TRP A 156 12.77 6.72 3.97
C TRP A 156 12.24 5.28 4.04
N VAL A 157 11.20 5.05 4.82
CA VAL A 157 10.47 3.77 4.82
C VAL A 157 9.38 3.86 3.76
N PRO A 158 9.24 2.86 2.87
CA PRO A 158 8.11 2.80 1.94
C PRO A 158 6.79 2.91 2.71
N THR A 159 6.03 3.98 2.41
CA THR A 159 4.82 4.31 3.18
C THR A 159 3.71 4.76 2.23
N PRO A 160 2.43 4.52 2.57
CA PRO A 160 1.30 5.10 1.87
C PRO A 160 1.38 6.62 1.79
N LEU A 161 0.97 7.17 0.65
CA LEU A 161 0.70 8.60 0.55
C LEU A 161 -0.60 8.92 1.26
N CYS A 162 -0.68 10.11 1.82
CA CYS A 162 -1.91 10.59 2.43
C CYS A 162 -2.07 12.11 2.26
N SER A 163 -3.32 12.57 2.25
CA SER A 163 -3.69 13.99 2.18
C SER A 163 -5.05 14.22 2.82
N TYR A 164 -5.28 15.42 3.34
CA TYR A 164 -6.59 15.77 3.87
C TYR A 164 -7.60 16.05 2.77
N THR A 165 -8.82 15.55 2.97
CA THR A 165 -9.96 15.73 2.07
C THR A 165 -11.19 16.17 2.85
N TRP A 166 -11.93 17.14 2.30
CA TRP A 166 -13.28 17.45 2.76
C TRP A 166 -14.27 16.62 1.96
N VAL A 167 -15.05 15.82 2.66
CA VAL A 167 -15.99 14.87 2.06
C VAL A 167 -17.40 15.40 2.18
N THR A 168 -18.14 15.38 1.06
CA THR A 168 -19.60 15.53 1.02
C THR A 168 -20.23 14.25 0.50
N VAL A 169 -21.46 13.96 0.91
CA VAL A 169 -22.23 12.83 0.41
C VAL A 169 -23.62 13.32 -0.01
N ASN A 170 -23.96 13.12 -1.28
CA ASN A 170 -25.22 13.63 -1.87
C ASN A 170 -25.42 15.14 -1.64
N GLY A 171 -24.31 15.91 -1.62
CA GLY A 171 -24.33 17.35 -1.38
C GLY A 171 -24.38 17.77 0.10
N GLU A 172 -24.45 16.84 1.03
CA GLU A 172 -24.43 17.12 2.47
C GLU A 172 -23.01 16.97 3.04
N ASP A 173 -22.61 17.87 3.95
CA ASP A 173 -21.28 17.85 4.59
C ASP A 173 -21.09 16.58 5.43
N TRP A 174 -20.04 15.79 5.11
CA TRP A 174 -19.65 14.64 5.89
C TRP A 174 -18.36 14.88 6.69
N GLY A 175 -17.61 15.92 6.34
CA GLY A 175 -16.49 16.50 7.10
C GLY A 175 -15.10 16.09 6.62
N LEU A 176 -14.12 16.31 7.48
CA LEU A 176 -12.70 16.11 7.18
C LEU A 176 -12.31 14.63 7.30
N PHE A 177 -11.71 14.07 6.27
CA PHE A 177 -11.11 12.74 6.24
C PHE A 177 -9.64 12.82 5.81
N LEU A 178 -8.89 11.78 6.11
CA LEU A 178 -7.57 11.58 5.52
C LEU A 178 -7.70 10.56 4.37
N ALA A 179 -7.45 11.00 3.15
CA ALA A 179 -7.27 10.07 2.02
C ALA A 179 -5.93 9.36 2.20
N VAL A 180 -5.93 8.03 2.09
CA VAL A 180 -4.75 7.18 2.28
C VAL A 180 -4.64 6.21 1.12
N GLU A 181 -3.47 6.18 0.48
CA GLU A 181 -3.13 5.16 -0.53
C GLU A 181 -3.21 3.76 0.10
N GLU A 182 -3.93 2.84 -0.54
CA GLU A 182 -3.92 1.45 -0.07
C GLU A 182 -2.57 0.80 -0.38
N PRO A 183 -1.94 0.09 0.59
CA PRO A 183 -0.68 -0.61 0.37
C PRO A 183 -0.93 -1.89 -0.46
N GLU A 184 -1.23 -1.71 -1.73
CA GLU A 184 -1.49 -2.75 -2.73
C GLU A 184 -0.73 -2.43 -4.04
N GLU A 185 -1.32 -2.62 -5.20
CA GLU A 185 -0.60 -2.57 -6.48
C GLU A 185 0.01 -1.21 -6.80
N ALA A 186 -0.78 -0.13 -6.68
CA ALA A 186 -0.30 1.23 -6.96
C ALA A 186 0.86 1.63 -6.03
N PHE A 187 0.71 1.35 -4.73
CA PHE A 187 1.76 1.53 -3.72
C PHE A 187 3.03 0.73 -4.07
N ALA A 188 2.87 -0.57 -4.40
CA ALA A 188 4.00 -1.43 -4.72
C ALA A 188 4.75 -0.93 -5.95
N ARG A 189 4.01 -0.56 -7.01
CA ARG A 189 4.59 -0.01 -8.24
C ARG A 189 5.31 1.32 -8.01
N ARG A 190 4.75 2.20 -7.19
CA ARG A 190 5.34 3.51 -6.87
C ARG A 190 6.64 3.37 -6.08
N ASN A 191 6.69 2.48 -5.09
CA ASN A 191 7.85 2.34 -4.21
C ASN A 191 8.95 1.42 -4.77
N PHE A 192 8.58 0.39 -5.55
CA PHE A 192 9.49 -0.67 -5.97
C PHE A 192 9.61 -0.79 -7.50
N GLY A 193 8.91 0.06 -8.26
CA GLY A 193 8.92 0.03 -9.73
C GLY A 193 7.98 -1.04 -10.32
N ASN A 194 8.04 -1.22 -11.66
CA ASN A 194 7.13 -2.13 -12.36
C ASN A 194 7.41 -3.62 -12.07
N ASP A 195 8.61 -3.94 -11.61
CA ASP A 195 9.03 -5.31 -11.25
C ASP A 195 9.00 -5.50 -9.72
N TYR A 196 7.98 -4.94 -9.07
CA TYR A 196 7.75 -5.13 -7.64
C TYR A 196 7.49 -6.61 -7.32
N GLY A 197 7.94 -7.05 -6.15
CA GLY A 197 7.79 -8.43 -5.69
C GLY A 197 6.37 -8.78 -5.22
N LYS A 198 6.27 -9.69 -4.28
CA LYS A 198 4.99 -10.09 -3.67
C LYS A 198 4.70 -9.27 -2.43
N LEU A 199 3.43 -8.99 -2.22
CA LEU A 199 2.92 -8.30 -1.05
C LEU A 199 2.07 -9.26 -0.23
N TYR A 200 2.46 -9.44 1.02
CA TYR A 200 1.72 -10.24 1.98
C TYR A 200 1.12 -9.30 3.03
N LYS A 201 -0.15 -9.50 3.31
CA LYS A 201 -0.87 -8.76 4.36
C LYS A 201 -1.39 -9.79 5.37
N PRO A 202 -0.52 -10.25 6.29
CA PRO A 202 -0.89 -11.25 7.28
C PRO A 202 -2.15 -10.83 8.04
N ASP A 203 -3.08 -11.77 8.22
CA ASP A 203 -4.27 -11.56 9.01
C ASP A 203 -4.48 -12.76 9.93
N TYR A 204 -4.77 -12.50 11.18
CA TYR A 204 -4.97 -13.57 12.15
C TYR A 204 -6.46 -13.82 12.38
N ARG A 205 -6.78 -15.12 12.50
CA ARG A 205 -8.15 -15.57 12.74
C ARG A 205 -8.56 -15.46 14.20
N SER A 206 -7.59 -15.39 15.11
CA SER A 206 -7.82 -15.26 16.54
C SER A 206 -6.62 -14.64 17.26
N LEU A 207 -6.87 -14.00 18.41
CA LEU A 207 -5.84 -13.36 19.26
C LEU A 207 -5.08 -14.36 20.16
N ASN A 208 -5.08 -15.63 19.86
CA ASN A 208 -4.36 -16.63 20.66
C ASN A 208 -2.96 -16.93 20.10
N ALA A 209 -2.15 -17.62 20.89
CA ALA A 209 -0.74 -17.89 20.61
C ALA A 209 -0.48 -18.84 19.40
N GLU A 210 -1.53 -19.37 18.77
CA GLU A 210 -1.42 -20.30 17.64
C GLU A 210 -1.20 -19.60 16.28
N ASN A 211 -1.17 -18.26 16.27
CA ASN A 211 -0.94 -17.46 15.06
C ASN A 211 0.56 -17.13 14.85
N ALA A 212 1.43 -18.13 14.99
CA ALA A 212 2.87 -17.91 14.84
C ALA A 212 3.28 -17.47 13.44
N ASP A 213 2.54 -17.89 12.40
CA ASP A 213 2.74 -17.48 11.03
C ASP A 213 2.50 -15.98 10.84
N VAL A 214 1.39 -15.44 11.34
CA VAL A 214 1.05 -14.02 11.27
C VAL A 214 2.07 -13.15 12.01
N ALA A 215 2.61 -13.64 13.11
CA ALA A 215 3.72 -13.01 13.83
C ALA A 215 5.08 -13.16 13.13
N LEU A 216 5.10 -13.60 11.86
CA LEU A 216 6.30 -13.81 11.03
C LEU A 216 7.35 -14.71 11.71
N ARG A 217 6.91 -15.72 12.44
CA ARG A 217 7.79 -16.71 13.06
C ARG A 217 7.96 -17.92 12.15
N TYR A 218 9.17 -18.44 12.08
CA TYR A 218 9.42 -19.70 11.40
C TYR A 218 8.75 -20.87 12.15
N ILE A 219 7.97 -21.69 11.44
CA ILE A 219 7.28 -22.87 11.96
C ILE A 219 7.98 -24.11 11.40
N ASP A 220 7.91 -24.33 10.11
CA ASP A 220 8.53 -25.43 9.36
C ASP A 220 8.68 -25.09 7.87
N GLU A 221 9.04 -26.08 7.03
CA GLU A 221 9.27 -25.89 5.59
C GLU A 221 7.97 -26.04 4.74
N HIS A 222 6.79 -26.21 5.35
CA HIS A 222 5.53 -26.47 4.65
C HIS A 222 4.70 -25.21 4.53
N ALA A 223 4.25 -24.86 3.32
CA ALA A 223 3.43 -23.67 3.07
C ALA A 223 2.08 -23.72 3.82
N GLU A 224 1.55 -24.92 4.04
CA GLU A 224 0.29 -25.15 4.75
C GLU A 224 0.35 -24.74 6.22
N SER A 225 1.55 -24.57 6.78
CA SER A 225 1.76 -24.07 8.15
C SER A 225 1.63 -22.54 8.27
N TYR A 226 1.45 -21.83 7.16
CA TYR A 226 1.41 -20.37 7.10
C TYR A 226 0.12 -19.82 6.42
N PRO A 227 -1.08 -20.32 6.76
CA PRO A 227 -2.30 -19.92 6.08
C PRO A 227 -2.63 -18.43 6.29
N GLY A 228 -2.34 -17.87 7.47
CA GLY A 228 -2.58 -16.47 7.79
C GLY A 228 -1.77 -15.49 6.94
N ILE A 229 -0.66 -15.94 6.34
CA ILE A 229 0.14 -15.15 5.40
C ILE A 229 -0.30 -15.42 3.96
N PHE A 230 -0.32 -16.68 3.53
CA PHE A 230 -0.44 -17.01 2.11
C PHE A 230 -1.87 -16.88 1.58
N GLU A 231 -2.89 -17.13 2.39
CA GLU A 231 -4.29 -16.88 2.03
C GLU A 231 -4.62 -15.39 1.92
N ASN A 232 -3.80 -14.52 2.53
CA ASN A 232 -3.96 -13.06 2.54
C ASN A 232 -2.93 -12.34 1.65
N ALA A 233 -2.27 -13.07 0.74
CA ALA A 233 -1.40 -12.45 -0.26
C ALA A 233 -2.21 -11.54 -1.18
N LYS A 234 -1.70 -10.33 -1.44
CA LYS A 234 -2.39 -9.33 -2.27
C LYS A 234 -2.19 -9.56 -3.77
N PHE A 235 -1.17 -10.33 -4.14
CA PHE A 235 -0.87 -10.71 -5.51
C PHE A 235 -0.84 -12.23 -5.64
N ASN A 236 -1.03 -12.73 -6.86
CA ASN A 236 -0.84 -14.15 -7.13
C ASN A 236 0.57 -14.58 -6.76
N ILE A 237 0.67 -15.60 -5.91
CA ILE A 237 1.94 -16.18 -5.44
C ILE A 237 2.13 -17.57 -6.03
N SER A 238 3.39 -17.90 -6.32
CA SER A 238 3.80 -19.23 -6.73
C SER A 238 4.38 -20.01 -5.55
N GLU A 239 4.56 -21.32 -5.72
CA GLU A 239 5.29 -22.15 -4.75
C GLU A 239 6.72 -21.62 -4.50
N ALA A 240 7.38 -21.07 -5.52
CA ALA A 240 8.69 -20.45 -5.37
C ALA A 240 8.65 -19.18 -4.49
N ASP A 241 7.56 -18.40 -4.54
CA ASP A 241 7.37 -17.24 -3.69
C ASP A 241 7.12 -17.64 -2.24
N GLN A 242 6.33 -18.71 -2.01
CA GLN A 242 6.09 -19.28 -0.68
C GLN A 242 7.40 -19.79 -0.06
N ASN A 243 8.15 -20.60 -0.81
CA ASN A 243 9.44 -21.13 -0.36
C ASN A 243 10.45 -20.02 -0.05
N ARG A 244 10.46 -18.94 -0.83
CA ARG A 244 11.32 -17.77 -0.57
C ARG A 244 10.98 -17.11 0.77
N LEU A 245 9.69 -16.91 1.06
CA LEU A 245 9.27 -16.32 2.34
C LEU A 245 9.59 -17.24 3.51
N ILE A 246 9.29 -18.54 3.41
CA ILE A 246 9.61 -19.52 4.46
C ILE A 246 11.12 -19.53 4.74
N HIS A 247 11.95 -19.51 3.69
CA HIS A 247 13.41 -19.44 3.85
C HIS A 247 13.85 -18.14 4.54
N ALA A 248 13.23 -17.01 4.22
CA ALA A 248 13.48 -15.73 4.90
C ALA A 248 13.12 -15.82 6.38
N LEU A 249 11.94 -16.35 6.73
CA LEU A 249 11.52 -16.55 8.12
C LEU A 249 12.49 -17.48 8.88
N LYS A 250 12.98 -18.54 8.24
CA LYS A 250 14.00 -19.44 8.80
C LYS A 250 15.29 -18.70 9.10
N THR A 251 15.77 -17.90 8.15
CA THR A 251 16.99 -17.08 8.31
C THR A 251 16.82 -16.09 9.48
N LEU A 252 15.68 -15.41 9.55
CA LEU A 252 15.36 -14.51 10.65
C LEU A 252 15.36 -15.22 12.00
N SER A 253 14.86 -16.46 12.07
CA SER A 253 14.79 -17.24 13.30
C SER A 253 16.16 -17.66 13.84
N THR A 254 17.16 -17.78 13.00
CA THR A 254 18.55 -18.11 13.41
C THR A 254 19.33 -16.87 13.88
N GLY A 255 18.94 -15.67 13.46
CA GLY A 255 19.65 -14.43 13.76
C GLY A 255 20.96 -14.28 12.98
N GLU A 256 21.25 -15.17 12.02
CA GLU A 256 22.47 -15.16 11.21
C GLU A 256 22.18 -14.72 9.77
N ASN A 257 23.09 -13.94 9.16
CA ASN A 257 22.99 -13.47 7.78
C ASN A 257 21.67 -12.74 7.47
N LEU A 258 21.19 -11.92 8.37
CA LEU A 258 19.89 -11.25 8.32
C LEU A 258 19.69 -10.45 7.02
N GLU A 259 20.75 -9.82 6.49
CA GLU A 259 20.71 -9.03 5.25
C GLU A 259 20.36 -9.85 4.00
N THR A 260 20.40 -11.19 4.09
CA THR A 260 19.96 -12.06 2.98
C THR A 260 18.45 -12.26 2.96
N ALA A 261 17.77 -11.95 4.07
CA ALA A 261 16.34 -12.16 4.26
C ALA A 261 15.56 -10.86 4.37
N VAL A 262 16.16 -9.80 4.94
CA VAL A 262 15.48 -8.52 5.18
C VAL A 262 16.45 -7.36 4.99
N ASN A 263 15.92 -6.23 4.52
CA ASN A 263 16.65 -4.97 4.57
C ASN A 263 16.69 -4.48 6.02
N VAL A 264 17.78 -4.82 6.72
CA VAL A 264 17.92 -4.56 8.16
C VAL A 264 17.85 -3.07 8.47
N ASP A 265 18.48 -2.21 7.67
CA ASP A 265 18.47 -0.76 7.88
C ASP A 265 17.05 -0.19 7.75
N GLU A 266 16.30 -0.60 6.74
CA GLU A 266 14.91 -0.17 6.54
C GLU A 266 13.99 -0.68 7.66
N ALA A 267 14.17 -1.94 8.09
CA ALA A 267 13.44 -2.51 9.22
C ALA A 267 13.72 -1.74 10.52
N LEU A 268 14.97 -1.36 10.78
CA LEU A 268 15.31 -0.55 11.95
C LEU A 268 14.70 0.85 11.91
N ARG A 269 14.63 1.49 10.74
CA ARG A 269 13.96 2.78 10.56
C ARG A 269 12.46 2.66 10.80
N TYR A 270 11.81 1.61 10.27
CA TYR A 270 10.41 1.29 10.56
C TYR A 270 10.19 1.13 12.07
N PHE A 271 10.96 0.28 12.75
CA PHE A 271 10.82 0.06 14.18
C PHE A 271 11.06 1.32 15.02
N THR A 272 11.98 2.18 14.58
CA THR A 272 12.23 3.46 15.25
C THR A 272 10.98 4.34 15.30
N VAL A 273 10.26 4.46 14.17
CA VAL A 273 9.02 5.23 14.14
C VAL A 273 7.94 4.55 14.97
N GLN A 274 7.74 3.23 14.82
CA GLN A 274 6.70 2.50 15.57
C GLN A 274 6.88 2.62 17.08
N VAL A 275 8.11 2.51 17.56
CA VAL A 275 8.42 2.69 19.00
C VAL A 275 8.19 4.13 19.43
N PHE A 276 8.62 5.10 18.62
CA PHE A 276 8.47 6.52 18.95
C PHE A 276 7.00 6.94 19.11
N VAL A 277 6.14 6.50 18.19
CA VAL A 277 4.70 6.78 18.25
C VAL A 277 3.93 5.84 19.17
N MET A 278 4.60 4.88 19.80
CA MET A 278 4.01 3.83 20.63
C MET A 278 2.85 3.11 19.92
N ASN A 279 3.07 2.74 18.66
CA ASN A 279 2.06 2.04 17.88
C ASN A 279 1.99 0.56 18.29
N TRP A 280 1.01 0.23 19.12
CA TRP A 280 0.76 -1.15 19.55
C TRP A 280 0.03 -2.00 18.50
N ASP A 281 -0.51 -1.36 17.47
CA ASP A 281 -1.09 -2.02 16.29
C ASP A 281 -0.04 -2.07 15.17
N SER A 282 1.04 -2.78 15.45
CA SER A 282 2.20 -2.96 14.57
C SER A 282 2.92 -4.25 14.90
N TYR A 283 3.92 -4.62 14.10
CA TYR A 283 4.76 -5.80 14.37
C TYR A 283 5.36 -5.84 15.77
N LEU A 284 5.60 -4.70 16.41
CA LEU A 284 6.09 -4.60 17.78
C LEU A 284 4.99 -4.64 18.84
N GLY A 285 3.73 -4.63 18.41
CA GLY A 285 2.58 -4.63 19.31
C GLY A 285 2.24 -6.01 19.86
N TYR A 286 1.21 -6.04 20.71
CA TYR A 286 0.76 -7.28 21.36
C TYR A 286 0.27 -8.33 20.36
N THR A 287 -0.30 -7.91 19.25
CA THR A 287 -0.80 -8.79 18.19
C THR A 287 0.29 -9.25 17.22
N GLY A 288 1.44 -8.54 17.17
CA GLY A 288 2.60 -8.90 16.36
C GLY A 288 2.38 -8.78 14.85
N HIS A 289 1.56 -7.83 14.39
CA HIS A 289 1.33 -7.61 12.96
C HIS A 289 1.45 -6.14 12.56
#